data_93e0512528d3ef08531cbc8b0f0c98f5
#
_entry.id   93e0512528d3ef08531cbc8b0f0c98f5
#
_cell.length_a   1.000
_cell.length_b   1.000
_cell.length_c   1.000
_cell.angle_alpha   90.00
_cell.angle_beta   90.00
_cell.angle_gamma   90.00
#
_symmetry.space_group_name_H-M   'P 1'
#
loop_
_entity.id
_entity.type
_entity.pdbx_description
1 polymer ?
#
loop_
_entity_poly.entity_id
_entity_poly.type
_entity_poly.pdbx_seq_one_letter_code
_entity_poly.pdbx_strand_id
1 'polypeptide(L)'
;MNLPGATPDSSLVVSDSPKPTTALLRSPLPADRHPALVYLAQLSPGSRRTMRAALNTIAELLGVAPVIHETSSTRGRRVVKTLLYCDWASLRYPHTLALRTLLAERYKVATANKMLAALRRVLLEARRLGLMSPDDYTQAADIGAVKGSTLPPGRALSMGELSALMATCSADPTPAGPRDAALIALLSRGGLRRSEAVALDLADYVPDTGGVTVRNGKGRKDRTTYLDGGSAAALADWLMVRGATAGALLCPVNKAGRITIRRLSDQAVLGALQKRAKQATVRAFSPHDLRRTFISDLLDAGADIATVQRMAGHASPETTSRYDRRGEATKRRAASLLHLAYTARTDDAP
;
A
#
# COMPACT_ATOMS: atom_id res chain seq x y z
N MET A 1 64.15 30.02 18.75
CA MET A 1 63.04 30.79 18.16
C MET A 1 61.85 29.85 18.00
N ASN A 2 60.93 29.88 18.97
CA ASN A 2 59.72 29.07 18.97
C ASN A 2 58.59 29.85 18.31
N LEU A 3 57.92 29.23 17.33
CA LEU A 3 56.62 29.68 16.79
C LEU A 3 55.50 28.92 17.49
N PRO A 4 54.43 29.58 17.94
CA PRO A 4 53.33 28.94 18.62
C PRO A 4 52.36 28.29 17.64
N GLY A 5 51.94 27.08 17.95
CA GLY A 5 50.93 26.33 17.23
C GLY A 5 49.53 26.94 17.34
N ALA A 6 48.85 27.06 16.23
CA ALA A 6 47.43 27.38 16.16
C ALA A 6 46.62 26.08 16.28
N THR A 7 45.88 25.96 17.36
CA THR A 7 44.81 24.96 17.50
C THR A 7 43.61 25.38 16.67
N PRO A 8 42.98 24.49 15.86
CA PRO A 8 41.69 24.81 15.24
C PRO A 8 40.59 24.68 16.29
N ASP A 9 39.92 25.79 16.53
CA ASP A 9 38.69 25.85 17.32
C ASP A 9 37.55 25.15 16.58
N SER A 10 37.25 23.93 17.03
CA SER A 10 36.15 23.12 16.50
C SER A 10 34.96 23.15 17.44
N SER A 11 34.25 24.26 17.47
CA SER A 11 32.94 24.34 18.11
C SER A 11 31.91 25.05 17.23
N LEU A 12 31.55 24.44 16.09
CA LEU A 12 30.28 24.69 15.45
C LEU A 12 29.27 23.71 16.03
N VAL A 13 28.80 24.01 17.24
CA VAL A 13 27.56 23.41 17.77
C VAL A 13 26.38 24.02 16.99
N VAL A 14 25.97 23.36 15.94
CA VAL A 14 24.69 23.65 15.33
C VAL A 14 23.62 22.89 16.12
N SER A 15 23.22 23.46 17.23
CA SER A 15 21.99 23.07 17.92
C SER A 15 21.09 24.30 17.99
N ASP A 16 20.28 24.49 16.96
CA ASP A 16 18.98 25.11 17.10
C ASP A 16 18.17 24.81 15.83
N SER A 17 17.47 23.67 15.83
CA SER A 17 16.33 23.49 14.93
C SER A 17 15.31 24.55 15.30
N PRO A 18 14.90 25.45 14.40
CA PRO A 18 13.97 26.51 14.73
C PRO A 18 12.69 25.89 15.26
N LYS A 19 12.38 26.11 16.54
CA LYS A 19 11.08 25.75 17.12
C LYS A 19 10.01 26.55 16.35
N PRO A 20 9.00 25.89 15.78
CA PRO A 20 7.97 26.60 15.08
C PRO A 20 7.25 27.56 16.04
N THR A 21 7.14 28.78 15.63
CA THR A 21 6.57 29.91 16.39
C THR A 21 5.07 29.64 16.64
N THR A 22 4.58 30.02 17.81
CA THR A 22 3.18 29.99 18.29
C THR A 22 2.15 30.63 17.33
N ALA A 23 2.61 31.28 16.27
CA ALA A 23 1.82 31.99 15.24
C ALA A 23 0.96 31.10 14.33
N LEU A 24 1.10 29.76 14.35
CA LEU A 24 0.35 28.86 13.48
C LEU A 24 -0.88 28.26 14.15
N LEU A 25 -1.25 28.71 15.34
CA LEU A 25 -2.47 28.28 16.01
C LEU A 25 -3.65 29.17 15.61
N ARG A 26 -4.73 28.55 15.14
CA ARG A 26 -5.95 29.24 14.75
C ARG A 26 -7.19 28.50 15.25
N SER A 27 -8.24 29.24 15.57
CA SER A 27 -9.57 28.64 15.79
C SER A 27 -10.04 27.93 14.52
N PRO A 28 -10.72 26.77 14.63
CA PRO A 28 -11.15 26.01 13.48
C PRO A 28 -12.09 26.85 12.58
N LEU A 29 -11.79 26.85 11.28
CA LEU A 29 -12.68 27.42 10.26
C LEU A 29 -13.89 26.48 10.04
N PRO A 30 -15.02 27.00 9.51
CA PRO A 30 -16.10 26.16 8.99
C PRO A 30 -15.57 25.12 8.00
N ALA A 31 -16.22 23.95 7.94
CA ALA A 31 -15.69 22.79 7.19
C ALA A 31 -15.51 23.07 5.68
N ASP A 32 -16.37 23.87 5.10
CA ASP A 32 -16.34 24.30 3.69
C ASP A 32 -15.27 25.35 3.40
N ARG A 33 -14.75 26.04 4.42
CA ARG A 33 -13.67 27.02 4.31
C ARG A 33 -12.35 26.55 4.89
N HIS A 34 -12.29 25.33 5.42
CA HIS A 34 -11.08 24.79 6.04
C HIS A 34 -10.24 24.02 5.02
N PRO A 35 -9.04 24.47 4.62
CA PRO A 35 -8.26 23.89 3.52
C PRO A 35 -8.04 22.38 3.66
N ALA A 36 -7.68 21.90 4.86
CA ALA A 36 -7.46 20.50 5.11
C ALA A 36 -8.74 19.65 5.03
N LEU A 37 -9.89 20.18 5.45
CA LEU A 37 -11.17 19.47 5.33
C LEU A 37 -11.66 19.40 3.89
N VAL A 38 -11.54 20.50 3.14
CA VAL A 38 -11.87 20.56 1.71
C VAL A 38 -11.02 19.55 0.94
N TYR A 39 -9.72 19.49 1.19
CA TYR A 39 -8.86 18.45 0.62
C TYR A 39 -9.32 17.04 1.00
N LEU A 40 -9.58 16.78 2.28
CA LEU A 40 -9.98 15.45 2.75
C LEU A 40 -11.33 15.01 2.18
N ALA A 41 -12.25 15.93 1.91
CA ALA A 41 -13.56 15.64 1.32
C ALA A 41 -13.45 15.03 -0.09
N GLN A 42 -12.42 15.40 -0.86
CA GLN A 42 -12.17 14.90 -2.22
C GLN A 42 -11.64 13.46 -2.25
N LEU A 43 -11.27 12.89 -1.10
CA LEU A 43 -10.59 11.60 -1.02
C LEU A 43 -11.56 10.45 -0.75
N SER A 44 -11.22 9.27 -1.25
CA SER A 44 -11.88 8.02 -0.87
C SER A 44 -11.74 7.74 0.64
N PRO A 45 -12.64 6.98 1.27
CA PRO A 45 -12.63 6.74 2.72
C PRO A 45 -11.29 6.22 3.26
N GLY A 46 -10.62 5.32 2.54
CA GLY A 46 -9.30 4.77 2.93
C GLY A 46 -8.19 5.82 2.86
N SER A 47 -8.13 6.58 1.74
CA SER A 47 -7.17 7.66 1.56
C SER A 47 -7.40 8.80 2.58
N ARG A 48 -8.66 9.14 2.84
CA ARG A 48 -9.04 10.17 3.81
C ARG A 48 -8.51 9.87 5.21
N ARG A 49 -8.61 8.62 5.66
CA ARG A 49 -8.06 8.19 6.96
C ARG A 49 -6.56 8.39 7.02
N THR A 50 -5.85 7.95 5.99
CA THR A 50 -4.38 8.04 5.92
C THR A 50 -3.91 9.48 5.85
N MET A 51 -4.55 10.32 5.01
CA MET A 51 -4.17 11.72 4.86
C MET A 51 -4.53 12.55 6.09
N ARG A 52 -5.64 12.23 6.77
CA ARG A 52 -5.98 12.87 8.05
C ARG A 52 -4.90 12.61 9.11
N ALA A 53 -4.43 11.38 9.24
CA ALA A 53 -3.34 11.06 10.16
C ALA A 53 -2.05 11.83 9.79
N ALA A 54 -1.69 11.86 8.49
CA ALA A 54 -0.55 12.63 8.01
C ALA A 54 -0.64 14.12 8.34
N LEU A 55 -1.82 14.73 8.11
CA LEU A 55 -2.03 16.16 8.40
C LEU A 55 -2.03 16.48 9.90
N ASN A 56 -2.53 15.59 10.77
CA ASN A 56 -2.39 15.76 12.21
C ASN A 56 -0.91 15.77 12.60
N THR A 57 -0.13 14.80 12.12
CA THR A 57 1.32 14.74 12.38
C THR A 57 2.05 15.98 11.86
N ILE A 58 1.69 16.48 10.67
CA ILE A 58 2.27 17.72 10.14
C ILE A 58 1.95 18.91 11.06
N ALA A 59 0.70 19.04 11.49
CA ALA A 59 0.30 20.13 12.40
C ALA A 59 1.06 20.07 13.74
N GLU A 60 1.26 18.87 14.29
CA GLU A 60 2.04 18.64 15.50
C GLU A 60 3.54 19.01 15.30
N LEU A 61 4.12 18.64 14.16
CA LEU A 61 5.50 19.02 13.80
C LEU A 61 5.69 20.53 13.59
N LEU A 62 4.63 21.22 13.18
CA LEU A 62 4.58 22.67 13.07
C LEU A 62 4.32 23.38 14.41
N GLY A 63 4.26 22.64 15.53
CA GLY A 63 4.16 23.17 16.88
C GLY A 63 2.71 23.37 17.36
N VAL A 64 1.70 22.94 16.59
CA VAL A 64 0.32 22.96 17.07
C VAL A 64 0.14 21.84 18.12
N ALA A 65 -0.26 22.21 19.34
CA ALA A 65 -0.47 21.25 20.42
C ALA A 65 -1.53 20.19 20.03
N PRO A 66 -1.32 18.91 20.38
CA PRO A 66 -2.27 17.86 20.08
C PRO A 66 -3.64 18.14 20.69
N VAL A 67 -4.68 18.22 19.87
CA VAL A 67 -6.06 18.38 20.31
C VAL A 67 -6.76 17.03 20.24
N ILE A 68 -7.11 16.49 21.39
CA ILE A 68 -7.73 15.18 21.55
C ILE A 68 -9.18 15.39 21.93
N HIS A 69 -10.09 14.86 21.11
CA HIS A 69 -11.52 14.80 21.46
C HIS A 69 -11.87 13.37 21.91
N GLU A 70 -12.45 13.25 23.07
CA GLU A 70 -13.06 12.00 23.50
C GLU A 70 -14.41 11.85 22.80
N THR A 71 -14.59 10.73 22.10
CA THR A 71 -15.91 10.41 21.57
C THR A 71 -16.69 9.68 22.65
N SER A 72 -17.95 10.05 22.83
CA SER A 72 -18.94 9.41 23.73
C SER A 72 -19.28 7.96 23.34
N SER A 73 -18.49 7.32 22.50
CA SER A 73 -18.60 5.90 22.14
C SER A 73 -18.13 5.06 23.32
N THR A 74 -18.90 4.03 23.67
CA THR A 74 -18.66 3.02 24.72
C THR A 74 -17.28 2.35 24.74
N ARG A 75 -16.37 2.71 23.84
CA ARG A 75 -14.99 2.22 23.76
C ARG A 75 -13.91 3.32 23.89
N GLY A 76 -14.26 4.52 24.35
CA GLY A 76 -13.28 5.58 24.70
C GLY A 76 -12.26 5.90 23.60
N ARG A 77 -12.66 5.94 22.34
CA ARG A 77 -11.73 6.15 21.23
C ARG A 77 -11.32 7.61 21.15
N ARG A 78 -10.06 7.92 21.50
CA ARG A 78 -9.47 9.23 21.32
C ARG A 78 -9.31 9.54 19.83
N VAL A 79 -9.84 10.68 19.37
CA VAL A 79 -9.68 11.16 17.99
C VAL A 79 -8.84 12.43 18.01
N VAL A 80 -7.65 12.35 17.42
CA VAL A 80 -6.77 13.51 17.27
C VAL A 80 -7.30 14.39 16.15
N LYS A 81 -7.50 15.68 16.43
CA LYS A 81 -8.01 16.68 15.49
C LYS A 81 -7.10 17.90 15.34
N THR A 82 -5.81 17.76 15.63
CA THR A 82 -4.80 18.83 15.61
C THR A 82 -4.79 19.60 14.29
N LEU A 83 -5.04 18.90 13.17
CA LEU A 83 -5.10 19.52 11.84
C LEU A 83 -6.13 20.65 11.72
N LEU A 84 -7.18 20.68 12.56
CA LEU A 84 -8.24 21.70 12.53
C LEU A 84 -7.78 23.04 13.10
N TYR A 85 -6.78 23.03 13.95
CA TYR A 85 -6.26 24.19 14.67
C TYR A 85 -5.00 24.77 14.03
N CYS A 86 -4.49 24.14 12.98
CA CYS A 86 -3.34 24.63 12.23
C CYS A 86 -3.77 25.70 11.21
N ASP A 87 -3.13 26.88 11.25
CA ASP A 87 -3.32 27.90 10.22
C ASP A 87 -2.52 27.56 8.96
N TRP A 88 -3.09 26.71 8.14
CA TRP A 88 -2.50 26.24 6.88
C TRP A 88 -2.22 27.39 5.90
N ALA A 89 -2.99 28.47 5.97
CA ALA A 89 -2.87 29.60 5.06
C ALA A 89 -1.70 30.54 5.41
N SER A 90 -1.25 30.50 6.66
CA SER A 90 -0.10 31.29 7.13
C SER A 90 1.24 30.60 6.88
N LEU A 91 1.26 29.39 6.33
CA LEU A 91 2.51 28.70 6.00
C LEU A 91 3.25 29.41 4.87
N ARG A 92 4.56 29.57 5.05
CA ARG A 92 5.48 30.17 4.08
C ARG A 92 6.65 29.22 3.82
N TYR A 93 7.44 29.51 2.80
CA TYR A 93 8.58 28.68 2.40
C TYR A 93 9.49 28.25 3.57
N PRO A 94 9.88 29.11 4.53
CA PRO A 94 10.70 28.67 5.65
C PRO A 94 10.04 27.58 6.50
N HIS A 95 8.72 27.66 6.73
CA HIS A 95 7.97 26.66 7.49
C HIS A 95 7.94 25.31 6.76
N THR A 96 7.69 25.34 5.46
CA THR A 96 7.58 24.13 4.64
C THR A 96 8.94 23.46 4.43
N LEU A 97 10.01 24.25 4.32
CA LEU A 97 11.37 23.75 4.23
C LEU A 97 11.82 23.08 5.55
N ALA A 98 11.58 23.74 6.70
CA ALA A 98 11.88 23.17 8.02
C ALA A 98 11.09 21.86 8.23
N LEU A 99 9.81 21.86 7.90
CA LEU A 99 8.98 20.64 7.96
C LEU A 99 9.53 19.53 7.06
N ARG A 100 9.97 19.85 5.84
CA ARG A 100 10.59 18.86 4.93
C ARG A 100 11.82 18.23 5.57
N THR A 101 12.67 19.01 6.20
CA THR A 101 13.88 18.52 6.90
C THR A 101 13.49 17.58 8.04
N LEU A 102 12.58 17.98 8.92
CA LEU A 102 12.06 17.14 10.00
C LEU A 102 11.44 15.84 9.50
N LEU A 103 10.71 15.89 8.39
CA LEU A 103 10.10 14.69 7.78
C LEU A 103 11.16 13.76 7.20
N ALA A 104 12.23 14.30 6.60
CA ALA A 104 13.33 13.50 6.06
C ALA A 104 14.11 12.77 7.17
N GLU A 105 14.30 13.40 8.32
CA GLU A 105 14.98 12.83 9.47
C GLU A 105 14.17 11.76 10.19
N ARG A 106 12.86 12.01 10.38
CA ARG A 106 12.00 11.16 11.23
C ARG A 106 11.28 10.04 10.52
N TYR A 107 11.13 10.11 9.20
CA TYR A 107 10.31 9.17 8.44
C TYR A 107 11.04 8.59 7.23
N LYS A 108 10.64 7.36 6.86
CA LYS A 108 11.09 6.76 5.60
C LYS A 108 10.68 7.64 4.42
N VAL A 109 11.54 7.71 3.40
CA VAL A 109 11.38 8.54 2.19
C VAL A 109 9.96 8.52 1.62
N ALA A 110 9.36 7.33 1.45
CA ALA A 110 8.02 7.19 0.91
C ALA A 110 6.94 7.80 1.83
N THR A 111 7.12 7.74 3.15
CA THR A 111 6.20 8.34 4.14
C THR A 111 6.35 9.85 4.15
N ALA A 112 7.57 10.35 4.19
CA ALA A 112 7.87 11.79 4.12
C ALA A 112 7.27 12.40 2.84
N ASN A 113 7.53 11.81 1.69
CA ASN A 113 7.00 12.30 0.41
C ASN A 113 5.47 12.25 0.31
N LYS A 114 4.83 11.24 0.91
CA LYS A 114 3.37 11.19 1.04
C LYS A 114 2.84 12.35 1.89
N MET A 115 3.50 12.68 3.00
CA MET A 115 3.13 13.80 3.87
C MET A 115 3.33 15.14 3.15
N LEU A 116 4.46 15.33 2.46
CA LEU A 116 4.70 16.51 1.63
C LEU A 116 3.68 16.67 0.51
N ALA A 117 3.24 15.57 -0.11
CA ALA A 117 2.16 15.63 -1.09
C ALA A 117 0.83 16.07 -0.48
N ALA A 118 0.49 15.60 0.74
CA ALA A 118 -0.69 16.05 1.47
C ALA A 118 -0.60 17.54 1.81
N LEU A 119 0.55 18.02 2.27
CA LEU A 119 0.79 19.44 2.54
C LEU A 119 0.56 20.31 1.30
N ARG A 120 1.19 19.97 0.17
CA ARG A 120 1.01 20.73 -1.08
C ARG A 120 -0.46 20.82 -1.51
N ARG A 121 -1.22 19.73 -1.31
CA ARG A 121 -2.65 19.73 -1.62
C ARG A 121 -3.44 20.64 -0.69
N VAL A 122 -3.13 20.68 0.60
CA VAL A 122 -3.77 21.60 1.56
C VAL A 122 -3.44 23.06 1.23
N LEU A 123 -2.19 23.36 0.89
CA LEU A 123 -1.79 24.71 0.45
C LEU A 123 -2.53 25.14 -0.84
N LEU A 124 -2.71 24.19 -1.78
CA LEU A 124 -3.50 24.47 -2.99
C LEU A 124 -4.96 24.78 -2.66
N GLU A 125 -5.56 24.06 -1.71
CA GLU A 125 -6.93 24.39 -1.27
C GLU A 125 -6.99 25.74 -0.51
N ALA A 126 -5.97 26.08 0.29
CA ALA A 126 -5.88 27.39 0.90
C ALA A 126 -5.86 28.53 -0.14
N ARG A 127 -5.10 28.36 -1.23
CA ARG A 127 -5.11 29.28 -2.37
C ARG A 127 -6.47 29.34 -3.06
N ARG A 128 -7.09 28.19 -3.35
CA ARG A 128 -8.41 28.10 -4.01
C ARG A 128 -9.52 28.76 -3.21
N LEU A 129 -9.41 28.71 -1.88
CA LEU A 129 -10.35 29.35 -0.96
C LEU A 129 -10.08 30.85 -0.76
N GLY A 130 -9.09 31.42 -1.44
CA GLY A 130 -8.70 32.83 -1.29
C GLY A 130 -8.03 33.16 0.04
N LEU A 131 -7.57 32.14 0.79
CA LEU A 131 -6.92 32.33 2.09
C LEU A 131 -5.40 32.52 1.98
N MET A 132 -4.82 32.22 0.82
CA MET A 132 -3.39 32.35 0.52
C MET A 132 -3.22 32.95 -0.86
N SER A 133 -2.29 33.90 -1.00
CA SER A 133 -1.98 34.50 -2.30
C SER A 133 -1.37 33.49 -3.27
N PRO A 134 -1.46 33.69 -4.60
CA PRO A 134 -0.80 32.85 -5.59
C PRO A 134 0.73 32.75 -5.38
N ASP A 135 1.37 33.87 -5.03
CA ASP A 135 2.81 33.95 -4.83
C ASP A 135 3.24 33.20 -3.56
N ASP A 136 2.55 33.41 -2.44
CA ASP A 136 2.78 32.67 -1.19
C ASP A 136 2.63 31.17 -1.41
N TYR A 137 1.59 30.76 -2.14
CA TYR A 137 1.37 29.35 -2.48
C TYR A 137 2.55 28.79 -3.31
N THR A 138 2.95 29.51 -4.34
CA THR A 138 4.03 29.06 -5.23
C THR A 138 5.32 28.83 -4.45
N GLN A 139 5.70 29.79 -3.60
CA GLN A 139 6.88 29.69 -2.75
C GLN A 139 6.75 28.58 -1.71
N ALA A 140 5.64 28.52 -0.99
CA ALA A 140 5.46 27.53 0.08
C ALA A 140 5.34 26.08 -0.46
N ALA A 141 4.83 25.91 -1.68
CA ALA A 141 4.70 24.59 -2.33
C ALA A 141 5.98 24.14 -3.05
N ASP A 142 6.94 25.05 -3.30
CA ASP A 142 8.20 24.77 -3.97
C ASP A 142 9.22 24.12 -3.02
N ILE A 143 8.88 22.95 -2.56
CA ILE A 143 9.73 22.11 -1.72
C ILE A 143 10.00 20.80 -2.46
N GLY A 144 11.26 20.50 -2.72
CA GLY A 144 11.67 19.27 -3.39
C GLY A 144 11.24 18.01 -2.61
N ALA A 145 11.01 16.92 -3.32
CA ALA A 145 10.80 15.62 -2.68
C ALA A 145 12.05 15.21 -1.88
N VAL A 146 11.87 14.44 -0.82
CA VAL A 146 12.97 13.80 -0.10
C VAL A 146 13.58 12.76 -1.02
N LYS A 147 14.88 12.92 -1.34
CA LYS A 147 15.63 11.98 -2.18
C LYS A 147 16.01 10.74 -1.37
N GLY A 148 16.07 9.61 -2.01
CA GLY A 148 16.48 8.35 -1.45
C GLY A 148 15.71 7.19 -2.05
N SER A 149 16.32 6.03 -2.07
CA SER A 149 15.71 4.78 -2.52
C SER A 149 15.67 3.82 -1.33
N THR A 150 14.50 3.33 -1.01
CA THR A 150 14.34 2.21 -0.08
C THR A 150 13.83 1.02 -0.86
N LEU A 151 14.45 -0.13 -0.65
CA LEU A 151 13.90 -1.36 -1.20
C LEU A 151 12.44 -1.49 -0.75
N PRO A 152 11.52 -1.81 -1.67
CA PRO A 152 10.12 -2.01 -1.30
C PRO A 152 10.02 -3.05 -0.17
N PRO A 153 9.33 -2.75 0.92
CA PRO A 153 9.16 -3.72 2.00
C PRO A 153 8.37 -4.93 1.49
N GLY A 154 8.66 -6.10 2.09
CA GLY A 154 7.98 -7.34 1.74
C GLY A 154 8.81 -8.23 0.80
N ARG A 155 8.33 -9.45 0.59
CA ARG A 155 8.98 -10.50 -0.21
C ARG A 155 7.95 -11.30 -1.00
N ALA A 156 8.36 -12.03 -2.01
CA ALA A 156 7.58 -13.13 -2.55
C ALA A 156 7.74 -14.36 -1.63
N LEU A 157 6.70 -15.15 -1.50
CA LEU A 157 6.76 -16.45 -0.84
C LEU A 157 7.27 -17.50 -1.85
N SER A 158 8.05 -18.45 -1.38
CA SER A 158 8.44 -19.60 -2.18
C SER A 158 7.27 -20.58 -2.36
N MET A 159 7.36 -21.46 -3.36
CA MET A 159 6.39 -22.55 -3.55
C MET A 159 6.29 -23.45 -2.32
N GLY A 160 7.43 -23.77 -1.66
CA GLY A 160 7.44 -24.55 -0.43
C GLY A 160 6.69 -23.87 0.73
N GLU A 161 6.83 -22.55 0.88
CA GLU A 161 6.07 -21.79 1.87
C GLU A 161 4.57 -21.77 1.57
N LEU A 162 4.18 -21.61 0.31
CA LEU A 162 2.77 -21.70 -0.09
C LEU A 162 2.20 -23.09 0.15
N SER A 163 2.93 -24.14 -0.20
CA SER A 163 2.52 -25.52 0.04
C SER A 163 2.36 -25.81 1.54
N ALA A 164 3.28 -25.35 2.38
CA ALA A 164 3.20 -25.50 3.83
C ALA A 164 1.96 -24.76 4.41
N LEU A 165 1.65 -23.55 3.91
CA LEU A 165 0.43 -22.81 4.29
C LEU A 165 -0.84 -23.57 3.89
N MET A 166 -0.90 -24.09 2.67
CA MET A 166 -2.04 -24.88 2.19
C MET A 166 -2.22 -26.17 2.99
N ALA A 167 -1.13 -26.86 3.33
CA ALA A 167 -1.16 -28.06 4.16
C ALA A 167 -1.77 -27.78 5.55
N THR A 168 -1.44 -26.64 6.20
CA THR A 168 -2.07 -26.27 7.48
C THR A 168 -3.55 -25.97 7.34
N CYS A 169 -3.99 -25.48 6.17
CA CYS A 169 -5.41 -25.27 5.90
C CYS A 169 -6.14 -26.60 5.71
N SER A 170 -5.58 -27.53 4.95
CA SER A 170 -6.15 -28.85 4.70
C SER A 170 -6.22 -29.70 5.97
N ALA A 171 -5.25 -29.55 6.88
CA ALA A 171 -5.23 -30.24 8.17
C ALA A 171 -6.22 -29.66 9.21
N ASP A 172 -6.81 -28.48 8.98
CA ASP A 172 -7.77 -27.87 9.90
C ASP A 172 -9.20 -28.42 9.59
N PRO A 173 -9.78 -29.28 10.45
CA PRO A 173 -11.09 -29.88 10.21
C PRO A 173 -12.26 -28.90 10.34
N THR A 174 -12.00 -27.68 10.81
CA THR A 174 -13.04 -26.66 10.96
C THR A 174 -13.31 -25.93 9.63
N PRO A 175 -14.47 -25.32 9.44
CA PRO A 175 -14.76 -24.49 8.26
C PRO A 175 -13.76 -23.35 8.04
N ALA A 176 -12.91 -23.01 9.01
CA ALA A 176 -11.87 -22.03 8.86
C ALA A 176 -10.69 -22.56 7.96
N GLY A 177 -10.48 -23.88 7.92
CA GLY A 177 -9.48 -24.50 7.04
C GLY A 177 -9.72 -24.16 5.57
N PRO A 178 -10.80 -24.66 4.96
CA PRO A 178 -11.09 -24.38 3.54
C PRO A 178 -11.29 -22.89 3.26
N ARG A 179 -11.86 -22.10 4.21
CA ARG A 179 -11.93 -20.63 4.04
C ARG A 179 -10.55 -19.98 3.88
N ASP A 180 -9.60 -20.38 4.72
CA ASP A 180 -8.25 -19.79 4.72
C ASP A 180 -7.47 -20.27 3.48
N ALA A 181 -7.68 -21.52 3.02
CA ALA A 181 -7.14 -22.02 1.77
C ALA A 181 -7.65 -21.18 0.57
N ALA A 182 -8.95 -20.99 0.47
CA ALA A 182 -9.56 -20.13 -0.55
C ALA A 182 -9.04 -18.70 -0.51
N LEU A 183 -8.89 -18.12 0.68
CA LEU A 183 -8.31 -16.79 0.86
C LEU A 183 -6.88 -16.71 0.34
N ILE A 184 -6.02 -17.69 0.69
CA ILE A 184 -4.63 -17.76 0.22
C ILE A 184 -4.60 -17.92 -1.31
N ALA A 185 -5.45 -18.77 -1.88
CA ALA A 185 -5.57 -18.96 -3.32
C ALA A 185 -5.95 -17.67 -4.05
N LEU A 186 -6.97 -16.96 -3.59
CA LEU A 186 -7.40 -15.68 -4.16
C LEU A 186 -6.30 -14.61 -4.11
N LEU A 187 -5.53 -14.55 -3.03
CA LEU A 187 -4.47 -13.55 -2.88
C LEU A 187 -3.20 -13.93 -3.66
N SER A 188 -2.80 -15.23 -3.66
CA SER A 188 -1.53 -15.69 -4.23
C SER A 188 -1.62 -16.17 -5.69
N ARG A 189 -2.80 -16.56 -6.15
CA ARG A 189 -3.04 -17.06 -7.53
C ARG A 189 -4.04 -16.19 -8.30
N GLY A 190 -5.03 -15.60 -7.63
CA GLY A 190 -5.88 -14.57 -8.22
C GLY A 190 -5.25 -13.17 -8.20
N GLY A 191 -4.21 -12.96 -7.40
CA GLY A 191 -3.51 -11.68 -7.29
C GLY A 191 -4.35 -10.54 -6.72
N LEU A 192 -5.41 -10.85 -5.95
CA LEU A 192 -6.31 -9.85 -5.40
C LEU A 192 -5.63 -9.01 -4.30
N ARG A 193 -6.05 -7.75 -4.19
CA ARG A 193 -5.79 -6.97 -2.98
C ARG A 193 -6.64 -7.51 -1.84
N ARG A 194 -6.17 -7.35 -0.61
CA ARG A 194 -6.94 -7.76 0.59
C ARG A 194 -8.37 -7.22 0.58
N SER A 195 -8.52 -5.93 0.30
CA SER A 195 -9.84 -5.28 0.23
C SER A 195 -10.71 -5.78 -0.92
N GLU A 196 -10.12 -6.20 -2.02
CA GLU A 196 -10.83 -6.80 -3.15
C GLU A 196 -11.34 -8.21 -2.79
N ALA A 197 -10.48 -9.02 -2.17
CA ALA A 197 -10.86 -10.37 -1.74
C ALA A 197 -12.04 -10.38 -0.76
N VAL A 198 -12.06 -9.46 0.22
CA VAL A 198 -13.20 -9.38 1.16
C VAL A 198 -14.44 -8.73 0.56
N ALA A 199 -14.30 -8.02 -0.58
CA ALA A 199 -15.42 -7.39 -1.26
C ALA A 199 -16.15 -8.33 -2.22
N LEU A 200 -15.57 -9.49 -2.57
CA LEU A 200 -16.21 -10.45 -3.46
C LEU A 200 -17.53 -10.99 -2.91
N ASP A 201 -18.51 -11.11 -3.77
CA ASP A 201 -19.73 -11.88 -3.55
C ASP A 201 -19.62 -13.25 -4.24
N LEU A 202 -20.50 -14.19 -3.87
CA LEU A 202 -20.54 -15.50 -4.49
C LEU A 202 -20.72 -15.42 -6.01
N ALA A 203 -21.53 -14.49 -6.49
CA ALA A 203 -21.79 -14.26 -7.92
C ALA A 203 -20.58 -13.69 -8.69
N ASP A 204 -19.52 -13.28 -8.02
CA ASP A 204 -18.29 -12.79 -8.67
C ASP A 204 -17.33 -13.92 -9.08
N TYR A 205 -17.65 -15.18 -8.72
CA TYR A 205 -16.89 -16.37 -9.10
C TYR A 205 -17.70 -17.26 -10.02
N VAL A 206 -17.09 -17.68 -11.12
CA VAL A 206 -17.66 -18.62 -12.08
C VAL A 206 -16.86 -19.92 -12.03
N PRO A 207 -17.38 -20.99 -11.38
CA PRO A 207 -16.65 -22.25 -11.20
C PRO A 207 -16.14 -22.88 -12.48
N ASP A 208 -16.97 -22.92 -13.53
CA ASP A 208 -16.68 -23.59 -14.80
C ASP A 208 -15.42 -23.02 -15.50
N THR A 209 -15.17 -21.72 -15.34
CA THR A 209 -14.04 -21.04 -15.98
C THR A 209 -12.94 -20.68 -15.00
N GLY A 210 -13.15 -20.84 -13.69
CA GLY A 210 -12.27 -20.31 -12.65
C GLY A 210 -12.23 -18.79 -12.59
N GLY A 211 -13.14 -18.12 -13.31
CA GLY A 211 -13.17 -16.66 -13.43
C GLY A 211 -13.59 -15.96 -12.15
N VAL A 212 -12.80 -14.99 -11.70
CA VAL A 212 -13.10 -14.13 -10.54
C VAL A 212 -13.18 -12.68 -11.02
N THR A 213 -14.37 -12.09 -10.93
CA THR A 213 -14.62 -10.70 -11.31
C THR A 213 -14.40 -9.77 -10.13
N VAL A 214 -13.39 -8.93 -10.20
CA VAL A 214 -13.12 -7.90 -9.21
C VAL A 214 -13.77 -6.60 -9.63
N ARG A 215 -14.88 -6.24 -8.95
CA ARG A 215 -15.63 -5.01 -9.21
C ARG A 215 -15.04 -3.82 -8.49
N ASN A 216 -15.16 -2.63 -9.06
CA ASN A 216 -14.72 -1.37 -8.46
C ASN A 216 -13.28 -1.40 -7.96
N GLY A 217 -12.37 -2.02 -8.69
CA GLY A 217 -10.94 -1.99 -8.42
C GLY A 217 -10.41 -0.55 -8.30
N LYS A 218 -9.11 -0.38 -8.03
CA LYS A 218 -8.50 0.96 -7.94
C LYS A 218 -8.77 1.76 -9.22
N GLY A 219 -9.46 2.90 -9.09
CA GLY A 219 -9.90 3.72 -10.24
C GLY A 219 -11.27 3.33 -10.80
N ARG A 220 -12.07 2.53 -10.09
CA ARG A 220 -13.41 2.06 -10.49
C ARG A 220 -13.42 1.25 -11.79
N LYS A 221 -12.32 0.55 -12.09
CA LYS A 221 -12.24 -0.36 -13.24
C LYS A 221 -12.45 -1.79 -12.77
N ASP A 222 -13.35 -2.49 -13.42
CA ASP A 222 -13.55 -3.92 -13.22
C ASP A 222 -12.47 -4.71 -13.95
N ARG A 223 -12.13 -5.88 -13.44
CA ARG A 223 -11.23 -6.82 -14.10
C ARG A 223 -11.57 -8.24 -13.72
N THR A 224 -11.25 -9.16 -14.60
CA THR A 224 -11.32 -10.60 -14.33
C THR A 224 -9.91 -11.16 -14.14
N THR A 225 -9.76 -12.05 -13.18
CA THR A 225 -8.60 -12.92 -13.00
C THR A 225 -9.10 -14.37 -12.94
N TYR A 226 -8.20 -15.33 -13.05
CA TYR A 226 -8.59 -16.74 -13.15
C TYR A 226 -7.87 -17.55 -12.09
N LEU A 227 -8.59 -18.50 -11.51
CA LEU A 227 -8.04 -19.56 -10.66
C LEU A 227 -8.05 -20.86 -11.42
N ASP A 228 -6.98 -21.64 -11.27
CA ASP A 228 -6.82 -22.93 -11.94
C ASP A 228 -6.22 -23.96 -11.00
N GLY A 229 -6.35 -25.24 -11.33
CA GLY A 229 -5.78 -26.36 -10.58
C GLY A 229 -6.10 -26.30 -9.08
N GLY A 230 -5.05 -26.42 -8.25
CA GLY A 230 -5.19 -26.42 -6.78
C GLY A 230 -5.83 -25.15 -6.21
N SER A 231 -5.76 -24.01 -6.91
CA SER A 231 -6.39 -22.77 -6.44
C SER A 231 -7.90 -22.79 -6.65
N ALA A 232 -8.39 -23.36 -7.75
CA ALA A 232 -9.80 -23.60 -7.99
C ALA A 232 -10.37 -24.65 -7.03
N ALA A 233 -9.61 -25.74 -6.79
CA ALA A 233 -9.98 -26.77 -5.83
C ALA A 233 -10.14 -26.21 -4.41
N ALA A 234 -9.21 -25.41 -3.94
CA ALA A 234 -9.31 -24.77 -2.62
C ALA A 234 -10.53 -23.87 -2.49
N LEU A 235 -10.94 -23.20 -3.57
CA LEU A 235 -12.16 -22.39 -3.55
C LEU A 235 -13.41 -23.27 -3.59
N ALA A 236 -13.40 -24.37 -4.35
CA ALA A 236 -14.48 -25.35 -4.39
C ALA A 236 -14.74 -25.97 -3.01
N ASP A 237 -13.69 -26.41 -2.29
CA ASP A 237 -13.78 -26.93 -0.92
C ASP A 237 -14.43 -25.93 0.02
N TRP A 238 -14.06 -24.67 -0.09
CA TRP A 238 -14.70 -23.61 0.69
C TRP A 238 -16.17 -23.44 0.33
N LEU A 239 -16.54 -23.47 -0.95
CA LEU A 239 -17.91 -23.31 -1.40
C LEU A 239 -18.82 -24.46 -0.94
N MET A 240 -18.31 -25.68 -0.88
CA MET A 240 -19.03 -26.83 -0.31
C MET A 240 -19.43 -26.59 1.14
N VAL A 241 -18.54 -26.02 1.94
CA VAL A 241 -18.79 -25.74 3.37
C VAL A 241 -19.60 -24.47 3.57
N ARG A 242 -19.37 -23.45 2.75
CA ARG A 242 -20.06 -22.16 2.83
C ARG A 242 -21.52 -22.27 2.40
N GLY A 243 -21.81 -23.11 1.41
CA GLY A 243 -23.12 -23.24 0.79
C GLY A 243 -23.44 -22.15 -0.24
N ALA A 244 -24.58 -22.30 -0.89
CA ALA A 244 -25.00 -21.50 -2.05
C ALA A 244 -25.75 -20.21 -1.71
N THR A 245 -25.93 -19.87 -0.43
CA THR A 245 -26.63 -18.64 -0.02
C THR A 245 -25.96 -17.41 -0.63
N ALA A 246 -26.72 -16.55 -1.30
CA ALA A 246 -26.21 -15.31 -1.88
C ALA A 246 -25.55 -14.40 -0.86
N GLY A 247 -24.55 -13.61 -1.29
CA GLY A 247 -23.81 -12.69 -0.44
C GLY A 247 -22.29 -12.91 -0.48
N ALA A 248 -21.59 -12.48 0.54
CA ALA A 248 -20.13 -12.46 0.57
C ALA A 248 -19.50 -13.82 0.28
N LEU A 249 -18.49 -13.86 -0.60
CA LEU A 249 -17.75 -15.07 -0.93
C LEU A 249 -16.96 -15.55 0.30
N LEU A 250 -16.20 -14.68 0.94
CA LEU A 250 -15.42 -14.97 2.15
C LEU A 250 -16.18 -14.53 3.41
N CYS A 251 -16.50 -15.49 4.25
CA CYS A 251 -17.32 -15.30 5.45
C CYS A 251 -16.53 -15.55 6.73
N PRO A 252 -16.87 -14.89 7.85
CA PRO A 252 -16.30 -15.23 9.14
C PRO A 252 -16.84 -16.57 9.64
N VAL A 253 -15.93 -17.33 10.26
CA VAL A 253 -16.22 -18.55 11.01
C VAL A 253 -15.98 -18.24 12.48
N ASN A 254 -16.95 -18.49 13.34
CA ASN A 254 -16.82 -18.28 14.77
C ASN A 254 -16.07 -19.45 15.45
N LYS A 255 -15.82 -19.33 16.76
CA LYS A 255 -15.11 -20.38 17.54
C LYS A 255 -15.85 -21.72 17.59
N ALA A 256 -17.15 -21.72 17.41
CA ALA A 256 -17.98 -22.93 17.35
C ALA A 256 -18.10 -23.52 15.93
N GLY A 257 -17.28 -23.05 14.97
CA GLY A 257 -17.31 -23.54 13.59
C GLY A 257 -18.49 -23.00 12.75
N ARG A 258 -19.32 -22.11 13.26
CA ARG A 258 -20.49 -21.60 12.51
C ARG A 258 -20.07 -20.49 11.57
N ILE A 259 -20.56 -20.58 10.31
CA ILE A 259 -20.39 -19.58 9.28
C ILE A 259 -21.52 -18.56 9.37
N THR A 260 -21.18 -17.29 9.25
CA THR A 260 -22.18 -16.21 9.14
C THR A 260 -22.03 -15.55 7.80
N ILE A 261 -23.11 -15.52 6.99
CA ILE A 261 -23.09 -14.92 5.64
C ILE A 261 -22.99 -13.38 5.77
N ARG A 262 -21.79 -12.91 5.94
CA ARG A 262 -21.38 -11.50 5.92
C ARG A 262 -19.94 -11.37 5.49
N ARG A 263 -19.52 -10.17 5.09
CA ARG A 263 -18.14 -9.96 4.66
C ARG A 263 -17.14 -10.18 5.78
N LEU A 264 -16.07 -10.87 5.44
CA LEU A 264 -14.88 -10.94 6.30
C LEU A 264 -14.27 -9.54 6.42
N SER A 265 -13.76 -9.18 7.60
CA SER A 265 -13.10 -7.89 7.77
C SER A 265 -11.63 -7.95 7.32
N ASP A 266 -11.09 -6.79 6.92
CA ASP A 266 -9.65 -6.64 6.62
C ASP A 266 -8.75 -7.15 7.76
N GLN A 267 -9.15 -6.91 9.02
CA GLN A 267 -8.40 -7.36 10.19
C GLN A 267 -8.46 -8.87 10.36
N ALA A 268 -9.61 -9.50 10.06
CA ALA A 268 -9.77 -10.95 10.14
C ALA A 268 -8.91 -11.66 9.09
N VAL A 269 -8.77 -11.09 7.88
CA VAL A 269 -7.82 -11.58 6.86
C VAL A 269 -6.40 -11.61 7.40
N LEU A 270 -5.94 -10.51 8.00
CA LEU A 270 -4.59 -10.45 8.57
C LEU A 270 -4.41 -11.51 9.67
N GLY A 271 -5.37 -11.61 10.59
CA GLY A 271 -5.34 -12.61 11.68
C GLY A 271 -5.32 -14.04 11.16
N ALA A 272 -6.11 -14.37 10.12
CA ALA A 272 -6.10 -15.69 9.49
C ALA A 272 -4.72 -16.02 8.91
N LEU A 273 -4.15 -15.12 8.11
CA LEU A 273 -2.83 -15.33 7.51
C LEU A 273 -1.72 -15.46 8.57
N GLN A 274 -1.75 -14.66 9.64
CA GLN A 274 -0.79 -14.75 10.74
C GLN A 274 -0.92 -16.09 11.50
N LYS A 275 -2.16 -16.58 11.72
CA LYS A 275 -2.41 -17.90 12.31
C LYS A 275 -1.77 -18.98 11.44
N ARG A 276 -2.04 -19.00 10.13
CA ARG A 276 -1.51 -20.01 9.20
C ARG A 276 0.01 -19.92 9.06
N ALA A 277 0.58 -18.73 8.99
CA ALA A 277 2.03 -18.53 8.98
C ALA A 277 2.70 -19.17 10.21
N LYS A 278 2.14 -18.95 11.41
CA LYS A 278 2.64 -19.54 12.64
C LYS A 278 2.52 -21.07 12.64
N GLN A 279 1.39 -21.61 12.20
CA GLN A 279 1.16 -23.07 12.12
C GLN A 279 2.11 -23.75 11.13
N ALA A 280 2.34 -23.12 9.99
CA ALA A 280 3.22 -23.63 8.93
C ALA A 280 4.70 -23.34 9.19
N THR A 281 5.06 -22.70 10.30
CA THR A 281 6.44 -22.23 10.58
C THR A 281 7.02 -21.38 9.44
N VAL A 282 6.16 -20.67 8.72
CA VAL A 282 6.53 -19.75 7.65
C VAL A 282 6.83 -18.36 8.24
N ARG A 283 7.93 -17.77 7.78
CA ARG A 283 8.30 -16.40 8.17
C ARG A 283 7.14 -15.44 7.93
N ALA A 284 6.91 -14.53 8.86
CA ALA A 284 5.82 -13.55 8.80
C ALA A 284 5.76 -12.83 7.45
N PHE A 285 4.55 -12.70 6.93
CA PHE A 285 4.25 -12.04 5.65
C PHE A 285 2.93 -11.28 5.74
N SER A 286 2.71 -10.40 4.78
CA SER A 286 1.49 -9.60 4.64
C SER A 286 0.61 -10.10 3.49
N PRO A 287 -0.69 -9.75 3.44
CA PRO A 287 -1.53 -10.02 2.27
C PRO A 287 -0.93 -9.49 0.96
N HIS A 288 -0.17 -8.38 1.04
CA HIS A 288 0.47 -7.81 -0.14
C HIS A 288 1.64 -8.65 -0.65
N ASP A 289 2.28 -9.43 0.22
CA ASP A 289 3.35 -10.34 -0.18
C ASP A 289 2.82 -11.52 -1.00
N LEU A 290 1.62 -12.05 -0.70
CA LEU A 290 0.94 -13.04 -1.54
C LEU A 290 0.65 -12.50 -2.94
N ARG A 291 0.18 -11.28 -3.03
CA ARG A 291 -0.01 -10.64 -4.34
C ARG A 291 1.31 -10.36 -5.05
N ARG A 292 2.38 -10.05 -4.31
CA ARG A 292 3.74 -9.95 -4.87
C ARG A 292 4.18 -11.28 -5.45
N THR A 293 3.94 -12.38 -4.74
CA THR A 293 4.20 -13.75 -5.21
C THR A 293 3.49 -14.01 -6.53
N PHE A 294 2.18 -13.71 -6.63
CA PHE A 294 1.43 -13.83 -7.87
C PHE A 294 2.10 -13.12 -9.05
N ILE A 295 2.51 -11.87 -8.85
CA ILE A 295 3.12 -11.07 -9.92
C ILE A 295 4.49 -11.64 -10.32
N SER A 296 5.34 -11.99 -9.33
CA SER A 296 6.65 -12.55 -9.58
C SER A 296 6.54 -13.90 -10.29
N ASP A 297 5.68 -14.82 -9.79
CA ASP A 297 5.49 -16.14 -10.37
C ASP A 297 5.00 -16.09 -11.82
N LEU A 298 4.06 -15.16 -12.15
CA LEU A 298 3.60 -14.97 -13.53
C LEU A 298 4.72 -14.45 -14.44
N LEU A 299 5.50 -13.49 -13.97
CA LEU A 299 6.63 -12.98 -14.74
C LEU A 299 7.69 -14.06 -14.94
N ASP A 300 8.01 -14.83 -13.90
CA ASP A 300 8.98 -15.92 -13.94
C ASP A 300 8.51 -17.07 -14.86
N ALA A 301 7.18 -17.31 -14.91
CA ALA A 301 6.56 -18.24 -15.87
C ALA A 301 6.56 -17.73 -17.32
N GLY A 302 6.98 -16.48 -17.56
CA GLY A 302 7.11 -15.92 -18.92
C GLY A 302 5.95 -15.09 -19.39
N ALA A 303 4.95 -14.80 -18.54
CA ALA A 303 3.86 -13.91 -18.91
C ALA A 303 4.38 -12.49 -19.23
N ASP A 304 3.77 -11.83 -20.22
CA ASP A 304 4.14 -10.46 -20.57
C ASP A 304 3.67 -9.46 -19.49
N ILE A 305 4.42 -8.35 -19.37
CA ILE A 305 4.16 -7.33 -18.33
C ILE A 305 2.76 -6.72 -18.46
N ALA A 306 2.23 -6.55 -19.68
CA ALA A 306 0.93 -5.95 -19.90
C ALA A 306 -0.20 -6.88 -19.43
N THR A 307 -0.08 -8.19 -19.67
CA THR A 307 -1.02 -9.18 -19.14
C THR A 307 -0.97 -9.24 -17.63
N VAL A 308 0.22 -9.33 -17.03
CA VAL A 308 0.38 -9.31 -15.56
C VAL A 308 -0.18 -8.01 -14.94
N GLN A 309 0.05 -6.87 -15.60
CA GLN A 309 -0.51 -5.58 -15.18
C GLN A 309 -2.04 -5.60 -15.19
N ARG A 310 -2.67 -6.11 -16.27
CA ARG A 310 -4.13 -6.21 -16.37
C ARG A 310 -4.70 -7.13 -15.30
N MET A 311 -4.16 -8.33 -15.13
CA MET A 311 -4.61 -9.29 -14.12
C MET A 311 -4.43 -8.73 -12.70
N ALA A 312 -3.28 -8.12 -12.40
CA ALA A 312 -3.04 -7.46 -11.13
C ALA A 312 -3.87 -6.17 -10.94
N GLY A 313 -4.36 -5.53 -12.00
CA GLY A 313 -5.05 -4.23 -11.91
C GLY A 313 -4.13 -3.13 -11.40
N HIS A 314 -2.92 -3.02 -11.97
CA HIS A 314 -2.02 -1.89 -11.74
C HIS A 314 -2.37 -0.76 -12.70
N ALA A 315 -2.51 0.46 -12.15
CA ALA A 315 -2.80 1.64 -12.97
C ALA A 315 -1.63 2.04 -13.87
N SER A 316 -0.38 1.71 -13.48
CA SER A 316 0.84 2.00 -14.24
C SER A 316 1.67 0.73 -14.43
N PRO A 317 2.22 0.52 -15.65
CA PRO A 317 3.18 -0.56 -15.93
C PRO A 317 4.42 -0.52 -15.03
N GLU A 318 4.89 0.66 -14.66
CA GLU A 318 6.02 0.85 -13.75
C GLU A 318 5.83 0.11 -12.41
N THR A 319 4.58 0.01 -11.94
CA THR A 319 4.29 -0.75 -10.73
C THR A 319 4.58 -2.23 -10.91
N THR A 320 4.29 -2.81 -12.08
CA THR A 320 4.57 -4.21 -12.42
C THR A 320 6.06 -4.41 -12.68
N SER A 321 6.72 -3.51 -13.39
CA SER A 321 8.15 -3.58 -13.70
C SER A 321 9.04 -3.63 -12.45
N ARG A 322 8.62 -3.05 -11.33
CA ARG A 322 9.34 -3.15 -10.04
C ARG A 322 9.43 -4.58 -9.49
N TYR A 323 8.59 -5.48 -9.97
CA TYR A 323 8.60 -6.90 -9.62
C TYR A 323 9.33 -7.75 -10.63
N ASP A 324 9.65 -7.20 -11.81
CA ASP A 324 10.42 -7.89 -12.84
C ASP A 324 11.89 -7.98 -12.41
N ARG A 325 12.28 -9.18 -12.01
CA ARG A 325 13.65 -9.52 -11.64
C ARG A 325 14.33 -10.40 -12.69
N ARG A 326 13.66 -10.59 -13.82
CA ARG A 326 14.18 -11.40 -14.92
C ARG A 326 15.36 -10.66 -15.53
N GLY A 327 16.55 -11.22 -15.36
CA GLY A 327 17.81 -10.68 -15.85
C GLY A 327 18.14 -11.12 -17.28
N GLU A 328 19.42 -11.32 -17.56
CA GLU A 328 19.96 -11.71 -18.88
C GLU A 328 19.33 -12.98 -19.48
N ALA A 329 18.88 -13.94 -18.66
CA ALA A 329 18.21 -15.15 -19.15
C ALA A 329 16.94 -14.83 -19.97
N THR A 330 16.16 -13.82 -19.53
CA THR A 330 14.96 -13.39 -20.27
C THR A 330 15.32 -12.69 -21.59
N LYS A 331 16.39 -11.91 -21.58
CA LYS A 331 16.89 -11.28 -22.83
C LYS A 331 17.35 -12.33 -23.85
N ARG A 332 18.08 -13.34 -23.38
CA ARG A 332 18.50 -14.47 -24.23
C ARG A 332 17.31 -15.22 -24.82
N ARG A 333 16.31 -15.51 -23.96
CA ARG A 333 15.08 -16.19 -24.40
C ARG A 333 14.30 -15.32 -25.40
N ALA A 334 14.21 -14.01 -25.20
CA ALA A 334 13.59 -13.10 -26.14
C ALA A 334 14.36 -13.04 -27.48
N ALA A 335 15.69 -12.99 -27.42
CA ALA A 335 16.53 -13.04 -28.62
C ALA A 335 16.39 -14.34 -29.40
N SER A 336 16.21 -15.49 -28.72
CA SER A 336 16.00 -16.77 -29.37
C SER A 336 14.67 -16.93 -30.11
N LEU A 337 13.73 -15.99 -29.92
CA LEU A 337 12.48 -15.92 -30.70
C LEU A 337 12.70 -15.32 -32.09
N LEU A 338 13.84 -14.64 -32.30
CA LEU A 338 14.23 -14.07 -33.60
C LEU A 338 15.07 -15.10 -34.32
N HIS A 339 14.54 -15.58 -35.45
CA HIS A 339 15.27 -16.50 -36.32
C HIS A 339 15.84 -15.78 -37.53
N LEU A 340 17.14 -15.93 -37.74
CA LEU A 340 17.81 -15.50 -38.99
C LEU A 340 18.37 -16.75 -39.67
N ALA A 341 17.86 -17.03 -40.85
CA ALA A 341 18.37 -18.15 -41.66
C ALA A 341 19.78 -17.78 -42.18
N TYR A 342 20.81 -18.37 -41.59
CA TYR A 342 22.19 -18.24 -42.03
C TYR A 342 22.90 -19.59 -41.95
N THR A 343 23.51 -19.98 -43.08
CA THR A 343 24.38 -21.15 -43.13
C THR A 343 25.83 -20.69 -42.99
N ALA A 344 26.50 -21.16 -41.95
CA ALA A 344 27.89 -20.84 -41.72
C ALA A 344 28.74 -21.31 -42.91
N ARG A 345 29.76 -20.54 -43.31
CA ARG A 345 30.78 -20.97 -44.28
C ARG A 345 31.50 -22.18 -43.67
N THR A 346 31.50 -23.27 -44.40
CA THR A 346 32.42 -24.37 -44.12
C THR A 346 33.80 -23.96 -44.58
N ASP A 347 34.79 -23.96 -43.70
CA ASP A 347 36.20 -23.77 -44.04
C ASP A 347 36.72 -25.06 -44.71
N ASP A 348 36.22 -25.36 -45.88
CA ASP A 348 36.88 -26.25 -46.82
C ASP A 348 37.61 -25.33 -47.83
N ALA A 349 38.80 -24.87 -47.47
CA ALA A 349 39.76 -24.35 -48.39
C ALA A 349 40.77 -25.49 -48.72
N PRO A 350 41.11 -25.69 -50.02
CA PRO A 350 41.99 -26.72 -50.48
C PRO A 350 43.44 -26.55 -49.96
#